data_55bd2b99c65979c0b32aeb16315d2a13
#
_entry.id   55bd2b99c65979c0b32aeb16315d2a13
#
_cell.length_a   1.000
_cell.length_b   1.000
_cell.length_c   1.000
_cell.angle_alpha   90.00
_cell.angle_beta   90.00
_cell.angle_gamma   90.00
#
_symmetry.space_group_name_H-M   'P 1'
#
loop_
_entity.id
_entity.type
_entity.pdbx_description
1 polymer ?
#
loop_
_entity_poly.entity_id
_entity_poly.type
_entity_poly.pdbx_seq_one_letter_code
_entity_poly.pdbx_strand_id
1 'polypeptide(L)'
;LLMQRFWHSNSNDRAQALLPFIHKTVFSQGVYAGNRHENSCAAVSNDWYFSYPGYSEILTGVINPNINSNSKVPNTEITFLELLESNSLYKAHTAAFASWDVFPFIFNVQRSGVHVNAFSVEANPADAHETFLNKMQSDIPPPWTTVRNDAFTHQFALSYLRREQPKVLFISYGETDDFAHDGKYDEYVFAANRTDRFIEEIWSTLQSIDQYRDNTVLFITVDHG
;
A
#
# COMPACT_ATOMS: atom_id res chain seq x y z
N LEU A 1 18.41 7.72 18.55
CA LEU A 1 18.35 6.61 17.59
C LEU A 1 18.16 7.11 16.15
N LEU A 2 17.16 7.99 15.89
CA LEU A 2 16.94 8.59 14.56
C LEU A 2 18.15 9.33 14.01
N MET A 3 18.77 10.20 14.85
CA MET A 3 19.96 10.97 14.48
C MET A 3 21.15 10.07 14.11
N GLN A 4 21.33 8.97 14.83
CA GLN A 4 22.41 8.02 14.54
C GLN A 4 22.18 7.25 13.23
N ARG A 5 20.91 7.01 12.86
CA ARG A 5 20.58 6.14 11.74
C ARG A 5 20.35 6.89 10.43
N PHE A 6 19.73 8.07 10.49
CA PHE A 6 19.29 8.78 9.29
C PHE A 6 19.86 10.20 9.16
N TRP A 7 20.52 10.73 10.18
CA TRP A 7 21.03 12.08 10.11
C TRP A 7 22.32 12.16 9.28
N HIS A 8 22.30 13.07 8.31
CA HIS A 8 23.44 13.53 7.54
C HIS A 8 23.35 15.04 7.39
N SER A 9 24.47 15.74 7.24
CA SER A 9 24.49 17.19 7.03
C SER A 9 23.83 17.57 5.70
N ASN A 10 24.00 16.75 4.68
CA ASN A 10 23.38 16.90 3.37
C ASN A 10 21.96 16.32 3.37
N SER A 11 21.00 17.06 2.79
CA SER A 11 19.59 16.65 2.71
C SER A 11 19.37 15.44 1.80
N ASN A 12 20.11 15.34 0.70
CA ASN A 12 20.02 14.21 -0.22
C ASN A 12 20.53 12.92 0.44
N ASP A 13 21.61 13.01 1.24
CA ASP A 13 22.12 11.86 1.98
C ASP A 13 21.12 11.39 3.04
N ARG A 14 20.40 12.33 3.70
CA ARG A 14 19.30 11.98 4.62
C ARG A 14 18.17 11.25 3.92
N ALA A 15 17.74 11.77 2.76
CA ALA A 15 16.70 11.15 1.98
C ALA A 15 17.06 9.74 1.51
N GLN A 16 18.28 9.57 1.02
CA GLN A 16 18.81 8.26 0.61
C GLN A 16 19.02 7.30 1.80
N ALA A 17 19.38 7.79 2.98
CA ALA A 17 19.49 6.96 4.17
C ALA A 17 18.11 6.50 4.67
N LEU A 18 17.09 7.33 4.51
CA LEU A 18 15.71 7.01 4.91
C LEU A 18 15.02 6.04 3.95
N LEU A 19 15.10 6.31 2.65
CA LEU A 19 14.40 5.57 1.59
C LEU A 19 15.40 5.08 0.53
N PRO A 20 16.32 4.16 0.90
CA PRO A 20 17.43 3.77 0.02
C PRO A 20 16.97 3.10 -1.28
N PHE A 21 15.96 2.25 -1.26
CA PHE A 21 15.47 1.57 -2.47
C PHE A 21 14.79 2.55 -3.42
N ILE A 22 13.90 3.42 -2.90
CA ILE A 22 13.23 4.43 -3.71
C ILE A 22 14.26 5.34 -4.39
N HIS A 23 15.25 5.84 -3.66
CA HIS A 23 16.25 6.76 -4.23
C HIS A 23 17.22 6.07 -5.19
N LYS A 24 17.71 4.86 -4.87
CA LYS A 24 18.74 4.18 -5.68
C LYS A 24 18.17 3.43 -6.87
N THR A 25 16.94 2.93 -6.76
CA THR A 25 16.34 2.06 -7.79
C THR A 25 15.17 2.76 -8.47
N VAL A 26 14.14 3.15 -7.72
CA VAL A 26 12.91 3.66 -8.32
C VAL A 26 13.16 4.97 -9.06
N PHE A 27 13.79 5.95 -8.43
CA PHE A 27 14.07 7.25 -9.06
C PHE A 27 15.10 7.17 -10.18
N SER A 28 16.03 6.20 -10.14
CA SER A 28 17.04 6.05 -11.18
C SER A 28 16.53 5.32 -12.44
N GLN A 29 15.50 4.48 -12.30
CA GLN A 29 14.97 3.64 -13.38
C GLN A 29 13.56 4.05 -13.84
N GLY A 30 12.88 4.90 -13.07
CA GLY A 30 11.51 5.31 -13.31
C GLY A 30 11.34 6.80 -13.51
N VAL A 31 10.10 7.24 -13.46
CA VAL A 31 9.69 8.64 -13.44
C VAL A 31 8.99 8.93 -12.12
N TYR A 32 9.18 10.12 -11.57
CA TYR A 32 8.52 10.54 -10.36
C TYR A 32 8.00 11.97 -10.45
N ALA A 33 6.98 12.28 -9.66
CA ALA A 33 6.38 13.60 -9.53
C ALA A 33 6.23 13.97 -8.04
N GLY A 34 6.07 15.27 -7.75
CA GLY A 34 5.87 15.77 -6.38
C GLY A 34 7.13 16.28 -5.70
N ASN A 35 8.29 16.28 -6.37
CA ASN A 35 9.50 16.90 -5.84
C ASN A 35 9.44 18.43 -5.99
N ARG A 36 9.10 19.13 -4.91
CA ARG A 36 9.00 20.59 -4.88
C ARG A 36 10.33 21.31 -5.19
N HIS A 37 11.46 20.68 -4.94
CA HIS A 37 12.78 21.23 -5.26
C HIS A 37 13.09 21.18 -6.76
N GLU A 38 12.35 20.39 -7.52
CA GLU A 38 12.46 20.25 -8.98
C GLU A 38 11.23 20.83 -9.71
N ASN A 39 10.46 21.70 -9.04
CA ASN A 39 9.23 22.30 -9.57
C ASN A 39 8.20 21.25 -10.04
N SER A 40 8.22 20.07 -9.46
CA SER A 40 7.28 19.00 -9.74
C SER A 40 6.22 18.94 -8.64
N CYS A 41 4.95 18.93 -9.01
CA CYS A 41 3.82 18.86 -8.08
C CYS A 41 3.04 17.58 -8.29
N ALA A 42 2.65 16.96 -7.19
CA ALA A 42 1.61 15.94 -7.13
C ALA A 42 0.68 16.31 -5.98
N ALA A 43 -0.61 16.28 -6.22
CA ALA A 43 -1.62 16.63 -5.23
C ALA A 43 -2.90 15.86 -5.50
N VAL A 44 -3.68 15.60 -4.46
CA VAL A 44 -5.08 15.18 -4.60
C VAL A 44 -5.90 16.34 -5.17
N SER A 45 -6.92 16.04 -5.95
CA SER A 45 -7.79 17.06 -6.56
C SER A 45 -9.08 17.27 -5.75
N ASN A 46 -9.40 16.38 -4.81
CA ASN A 46 -10.54 16.54 -3.91
C ASN A 46 -10.22 17.56 -2.79
N ASP A 47 -11.25 18.16 -2.21
CA ASP A 47 -11.13 19.19 -1.18
C ASP A 47 -10.99 18.61 0.26
N TRP A 48 -10.97 17.30 0.43
CA TRP A 48 -11.04 16.65 1.74
C TRP A 48 -9.68 16.36 2.35
N TYR A 49 -8.66 16.08 1.54
CA TYR A 49 -7.26 15.84 1.93
C TYR A 49 -7.09 14.76 3.00
N PHE A 50 -7.92 13.70 2.97
CA PHE A 50 -7.80 12.54 3.85
C PHE A 50 -8.14 11.22 3.12
N SER A 51 -8.00 10.08 3.82
CA SER A 51 -7.75 8.77 3.24
C SER A 51 -8.83 8.26 2.28
N TYR A 52 -10.10 8.10 2.68
CA TYR A 52 -11.06 7.47 1.78
C TYR A 52 -11.28 8.26 0.49
N PRO A 53 -11.49 9.59 0.51
CA PRO A 53 -11.56 10.39 -0.73
C PRO A 53 -10.30 10.28 -1.58
N GLY A 54 -9.10 10.30 -0.96
CA GLY A 54 -7.83 10.16 -1.66
C GLY A 54 -7.69 8.80 -2.35
N TYR A 55 -7.93 7.71 -1.64
CA TYR A 55 -7.94 6.37 -2.24
C TYR A 55 -8.99 6.22 -3.33
N SER A 56 -10.19 6.77 -3.12
CA SER A 56 -11.23 6.73 -4.15
C SER A 56 -10.77 7.43 -5.43
N GLU A 57 -10.18 8.62 -5.30
CA GLU A 57 -9.65 9.38 -6.45
C GLU A 57 -8.55 8.61 -7.19
N ILE A 58 -7.56 8.03 -6.46
CA ILE A 58 -6.49 7.21 -7.06
C ILE A 58 -7.08 6.01 -7.82
N LEU A 59 -8.07 5.35 -7.23
CA LEU A 59 -8.58 4.08 -7.75
C LEU A 59 -9.63 4.23 -8.84
N THR A 60 -10.25 5.41 -8.96
CA THR A 60 -11.33 5.66 -9.91
C THR A 60 -11.00 6.72 -10.96
N GLY A 61 -10.02 7.58 -10.69
CA GLY A 61 -9.66 8.72 -11.53
C GLY A 61 -10.68 9.86 -11.50
N VAL A 62 -11.66 9.83 -10.58
CA VAL A 62 -12.69 10.86 -10.45
C VAL A 62 -12.88 11.31 -9.01
N ILE A 63 -13.26 12.58 -8.82
CA ILE A 63 -13.67 13.13 -7.54
C ILE A 63 -15.16 12.86 -7.36
N ASN A 64 -15.52 12.18 -6.27
CA ASN A 64 -16.92 12.04 -5.87
C ASN A 64 -17.17 12.85 -4.58
N PRO A 65 -17.93 13.96 -4.63
CA PRO A 65 -18.18 14.81 -3.46
C PRO A 65 -19.00 14.12 -2.37
N ASN A 66 -19.65 12.99 -2.65
CA ASN A 66 -20.36 12.20 -1.66
C ASN A 66 -19.45 11.28 -0.84
N ILE A 67 -18.21 11.06 -1.30
CA ILE A 67 -17.17 10.35 -0.54
C ILE A 67 -16.38 11.42 0.25
N ASN A 68 -16.91 11.78 1.40
CA ASN A 68 -16.46 12.91 2.21
C ASN A 68 -16.18 12.53 3.67
N SER A 69 -15.93 11.26 3.92
CA SER A 69 -15.60 10.72 5.24
C SER A 69 -14.85 9.41 5.12
N ASN A 70 -14.22 8.96 6.21
CA ASN A 70 -13.61 7.63 6.34
C ASN A 70 -14.64 6.56 6.78
N SER A 71 -15.92 6.83 6.65
CA SER A 71 -16.97 5.90 7.04
C SER A 71 -17.00 4.66 6.15
N LYS A 72 -17.33 3.51 6.73
CA LYS A 72 -17.44 2.22 6.05
C LYS A 72 -18.71 2.14 5.17
N VAL A 73 -18.76 2.99 4.16
CA VAL A 73 -19.83 3.04 3.16
C VAL A 73 -19.24 2.53 1.84
N PRO A 74 -19.88 1.53 1.18
CA PRO A 74 -19.35 1.01 -0.07
C PRO A 74 -19.20 2.08 -1.14
N ASN A 75 -18.05 2.12 -1.80
CA ASN A 75 -17.78 3.06 -2.88
C ASN A 75 -18.78 2.89 -4.01
N THR A 76 -19.43 3.98 -4.39
CA THR A 76 -20.38 4.01 -5.50
C THR A 76 -19.68 4.02 -6.86
N GLU A 77 -18.45 4.56 -6.92
CA GLU A 77 -17.65 4.60 -8.12
C GLU A 77 -17.02 3.22 -8.42
N ILE A 78 -16.78 2.96 -9.69
CA ILE A 78 -16.12 1.74 -10.15
C ILE A 78 -14.62 1.95 -10.12
N THR A 79 -13.90 1.18 -9.30
CA THR A 79 -12.45 1.22 -9.25
C THR A 79 -11.82 0.51 -10.46
N PHE A 80 -10.57 0.88 -10.81
CA PHE A 80 -9.89 0.19 -11.91
C PHE A 80 -9.66 -1.31 -11.63
N LEU A 81 -9.52 -1.72 -10.35
CA LEU A 81 -9.45 -3.14 -10.00
C LEU A 81 -10.78 -3.86 -10.33
N GLU A 82 -11.92 -3.21 -10.06
CA GLU A 82 -13.24 -3.75 -10.40
C GLU A 82 -13.42 -3.87 -11.93
N LEU A 83 -12.97 -2.87 -12.70
CA LEU A 83 -12.96 -2.93 -14.16
C LEU A 83 -12.14 -4.11 -14.67
N LEU A 84 -10.96 -4.32 -14.10
CA LEU A 84 -10.10 -5.44 -14.47
C LEU A 84 -10.70 -6.78 -14.04
N GLU A 85 -11.25 -6.90 -12.84
CA GLU A 85 -11.89 -8.12 -12.36
C GLU A 85 -13.12 -8.51 -13.22
N SER A 86 -13.82 -7.52 -13.79
CA SER A 86 -14.92 -7.76 -14.75
C SER A 86 -14.45 -8.26 -16.11
N ASN A 87 -13.18 -8.10 -16.45
CA ASN A 87 -12.59 -8.52 -17.72
C ASN A 87 -12.08 -9.95 -17.63
N SER A 88 -12.44 -10.81 -18.57
CA SER A 88 -12.10 -12.24 -18.57
C SER A 88 -10.59 -12.53 -18.53
N LEU A 89 -9.74 -11.62 -19.01
CA LEU A 89 -8.28 -11.76 -18.99
C LEU A 89 -7.65 -11.52 -17.61
N TYR A 90 -8.37 -10.80 -16.73
CA TYR A 90 -7.89 -10.39 -15.41
C TYR A 90 -8.72 -10.99 -14.26
N LYS A 91 -9.87 -11.56 -14.58
CA LYS A 91 -10.77 -12.17 -13.59
C LYS A 91 -10.05 -13.19 -12.74
N ALA A 92 -10.18 -13.08 -11.41
CA ALA A 92 -9.46 -13.86 -10.41
C ALA A 92 -7.92 -13.68 -10.43
N HIS A 93 -7.41 -12.64 -11.12
CA HIS A 93 -6.00 -12.26 -11.13
C HIS A 93 -5.76 -10.84 -10.60
N THR A 94 -6.75 -10.28 -9.90
CA THR A 94 -6.64 -9.00 -9.19
C THR A 94 -6.74 -9.23 -7.69
N ALA A 95 -5.90 -8.57 -6.91
CA ALA A 95 -5.95 -8.67 -5.46
C ALA A 95 -5.52 -7.36 -4.78
N ALA A 96 -6.03 -7.13 -3.57
CA ALA A 96 -5.66 -6.02 -2.73
C ALA A 96 -5.34 -6.48 -1.29
N PHE A 97 -4.24 -5.97 -0.75
CA PHE A 97 -3.81 -6.17 0.62
C PHE A 97 -3.66 -4.83 1.31
N ALA A 98 -4.28 -4.66 2.47
CA ALA A 98 -4.29 -3.37 3.14
C ALA A 98 -4.22 -3.51 4.66
N SER A 99 -3.62 -2.50 5.31
CA SER A 99 -3.58 -2.47 6.77
C SER A 99 -4.90 -1.98 7.36
N TRP A 100 -5.60 -1.08 6.68
CA TRP A 100 -6.81 -0.43 7.16
C TRP A 100 -8.10 -1.20 6.83
N ASP A 101 -9.04 -1.26 7.77
CA ASP A 101 -10.28 -2.05 7.69
C ASP A 101 -11.38 -1.44 6.80
N VAL A 102 -11.13 -0.26 6.20
CA VAL A 102 -12.08 0.40 5.27
C VAL A 102 -11.89 -0.06 3.82
N PHE A 103 -10.78 -0.70 3.48
CA PHE A 103 -10.51 -1.13 2.11
C PHE A 103 -11.57 -2.05 1.48
N PRO A 104 -12.23 -2.96 2.20
CA PRO A 104 -13.37 -3.71 1.64
C PRO A 104 -14.52 -2.83 1.14
N PHE A 105 -14.67 -1.64 1.72
CA PHE A 105 -15.68 -0.65 1.30
C PHE A 105 -15.15 0.22 0.15
N ILE A 106 -13.88 0.61 0.17
CA ILE A 106 -13.23 1.35 -0.92
C ILE A 106 -13.31 0.56 -2.22
N PHE A 107 -13.03 -0.76 -2.18
CA PHE A 107 -13.15 -1.65 -3.33
C PHE A 107 -14.56 -2.17 -3.57
N ASN A 108 -15.52 -1.88 -2.69
CA ASN A 108 -16.89 -2.39 -2.75
C ASN A 108 -16.90 -3.91 -3.08
N VAL A 109 -16.27 -4.70 -2.21
CA VAL A 109 -16.02 -6.13 -2.47
C VAL A 109 -17.24 -6.95 -2.83
N GLN A 110 -18.42 -6.55 -2.32
CA GLN A 110 -19.69 -7.22 -2.64
C GLN A 110 -20.09 -7.06 -4.11
N ARG A 111 -19.76 -5.90 -4.72
CA ARG A 111 -20.03 -5.62 -6.12
C ARG A 111 -18.87 -6.04 -7.01
N SER A 112 -17.66 -5.68 -6.62
CA SER A 112 -16.47 -5.83 -7.47
C SER A 112 -15.99 -7.28 -7.61
N GLY A 113 -16.17 -8.10 -6.57
CA GLY A 113 -15.59 -9.44 -6.51
C GLY A 113 -14.07 -9.47 -6.37
N VAL A 114 -13.39 -8.32 -6.22
CA VAL A 114 -11.94 -8.23 -6.00
C VAL A 114 -11.56 -8.93 -4.70
N HIS A 115 -10.51 -9.75 -4.73
CA HIS A 115 -9.95 -10.34 -3.52
C HIS A 115 -9.30 -9.25 -2.65
N VAL A 116 -9.84 -9.02 -1.46
CA VAL A 116 -9.32 -8.02 -0.51
C VAL A 116 -9.00 -8.68 0.83
N ASN A 117 -7.73 -8.62 1.24
CA ASN A 117 -7.29 -9.00 2.58
C ASN A 117 -6.88 -7.74 3.35
N ALA A 118 -7.67 -7.34 4.34
CA ALA A 118 -7.47 -6.10 5.08
C ALA A 118 -7.66 -6.30 6.59
N PHE A 119 -6.92 -5.52 7.39
CA PHE A 119 -6.98 -5.52 8.85
C PHE A 119 -6.88 -6.93 9.45
N SER A 120 -7.92 -7.43 10.13
CA SER A 120 -7.93 -8.71 10.83
C SER A 120 -8.32 -9.91 9.95
N VAL A 121 -8.51 -9.69 8.63
CA VAL A 121 -8.85 -10.78 7.71
C VAL A 121 -7.70 -11.77 7.63
N GLU A 122 -7.99 -13.02 7.94
CA GLU A 122 -7.06 -14.13 7.82
C GLU A 122 -6.92 -14.60 6.36
N ALA A 123 -5.77 -15.18 6.02
CA ALA A 123 -5.62 -15.91 4.77
C ALA A 123 -6.48 -17.18 4.82
N ASN A 124 -7.32 -17.41 3.77
CA ASN A 124 -8.16 -18.58 3.66
C ASN A 124 -8.46 -18.91 2.17
N PRO A 125 -8.14 -20.10 1.66
CA PRO A 125 -7.36 -21.15 2.33
C PRO A 125 -5.93 -20.69 2.62
N ALA A 126 -5.36 -21.15 3.73
CA ALA A 126 -4.01 -20.80 4.16
C ALA A 126 -3.06 -21.98 4.01
N ASP A 127 -1.86 -21.73 3.51
CA ASP A 127 -0.74 -22.68 3.63
C ASP A 127 -0.14 -22.67 5.05
N ALA A 128 0.92 -23.41 5.27
CA ALA A 128 1.56 -23.50 6.59
C ALA A 128 2.15 -22.15 7.05
N HIS A 129 2.68 -21.33 6.12
CA HIS A 129 3.21 -20.01 6.42
C HIS A 129 2.08 -19.03 6.76
N GLU A 130 1.02 -19.02 5.96
CA GLU A 130 -0.15 -18.17 6.19
C GLU A 130 -0.91 -18.57 7.45
N THR A 131 -0.97 -19.88 7.79
CA THR A 131 -1.52 -20.35 9.06
C THR A 131 -0.72 -19.81 10.24
N PHE A 132 0.61 -19.77 10.13
CA PHE A 132 1.47 -19.14 11.13
C PHE A 132 1.22 -17.63 11.21
N LEU A 133 1.11 -16.93 10.08
CA LEU A 133 0.81 -15.49 10.04
C LEU A 133 -0.56 -15.18 10.66
N ASN A 134 -1.59 -15.96 10.37
CA ASN A 134 -2.92 -15.82 10.98
C ASN A 134 -2.82 -15.90 12.51
N LYS A 135 -2.10 -16.93 13.02
CA LYS A 135 -1.86 -17.06 14.45
C LYS A 135 -1.10 -15.85 15.03
N MET A 136 -0.01 -15.45 14.40
CA MET A 136 0.79 -14.31 14.87
C MET A 136 0.00 -13.00 14.85
N GLN A 137 -0.83 -12.77 13.83
CA GLN A 137 -1.72 -11.59 13.78
C GLN A 137 -2.70 -11.57 14.95
N SER A 138 -3.23 -12.74 15.35
CA SER A 138 -4.10 -12.86 16.52
C SER A 138 -3.35 -12.63 17.84
N ASP A 139 -2.11 -13.12 17.95
CA ASP A 139 -1.29 -13.04 19.16
C ASP A 139 -0.61 -11.68 19.36
N ILE A 140 -0.44 -10.89 18.28
CA ILE A 140 0.22 -9.58 18.30
C ILE A 140 -0.80 -8.50 17.90
N PRO A 141 -1.59 -7.97 18.85
CA PRO A 141 -2.56 -6.93 18.54
C PRO A 141 -1.85 -5.66 18.08
N PRO A 142 -2.37 -5.00 17.05
CA PRO A 142 -1.85 -3.70 16.63
C PRO A 142 -2.16 -2.63 17.69
N PRO A 143 -1.43 -1.50 17.69
CA PRO A 143 -1.71 -0.38 18.59
C PRO A 143 -3.02 0.35 18.25
N TRP A 144 -3.59 0.11 17.06
CA TRP A 144 -4.81 0.74 16.57
C TRP A 144 -5.96 -0.26 16.42
N THR A 145 -7.19 0.25 16.52
CA THR A 145 -8.41 -0.59 16.47
C THR A 145 -8.89 -0.91 15.06
N THR A 146 -8.38 -0.22 14.05
CA THR A 146 -8.85 -0.30 12.65
C THR A 146 -7.72 -0.57 11.65
N VAL A 147 -6.47 -0.52 12.10
CA VAL A 147 -5.28 -0.71 11.25
C VAL A 147 -4.39 -1.77 11.86
N ARG A 148 -4.03 -2.79 11.08
CA ARG A 148 -3.07 -3.81 11.49
C ARG A 148 -1.64 -3.35 11.23
N ASN A 149 -0.67 -3.99 11.87
CA ASN A 149 0.74 -3.75 11.57
C ASN A 149 1.04 -4.07 10.10
N ASP A 150 1.75 -3.17 9.42
CA ASP A 150 2.10 -3.27 8.00
C ASP A 150 2.89 -4.54 7.67
N ALA A 151 3.62 -5.08 8.64
CA ALA A 151 4.34 -6.34 8.47
C ALA A 151 3.42 -7.51 8.11
N PHE A 152 2.21 -7.59 8.67
CA PHE A 152 1.22 -8.61 8.32
C PHE A 152 0.66 -8.38 6.91
N THR A 153 0.30 -7.13 6.59
CA THR A 153 -0.13 -6.76 5.23
C THR A 153 0.90 -7.18 4.20
N HIS A 154 2.15 -6.86 4.46
CA HIS A 154 3.28 -7.19 3.60
C HIS A 154 3.45 -8.70 3.42
N GLN A 155 3.48 -9.46 4.50
CA GLN A 155 3.72 -10.90 4.44
C GLN A 155 2.56 -11.66 3.78
N PHE A 156 1.31 -11.27 4.04
CA PHE A 156 0.16 -11.83 3.32
C PHE A 156 0.21 -11.50 1.82
N ALA A 157 0.57 -10.27 1.45
CA ALA A 157 0.72 -9.87 0.06
C ALA A 157 1.83 -10.67 -0.65
N LEU A 158 2.99 -10.85 0.00
CA LEU A 158 4.10 -11.64 -0.53
C LEU A 158 3.75 -13.12 -0.70
N SER A 159 3.08 -13.71 0.29
CA SER A 159 2.63 -15.12 0.20
C SER A 159 1.69 -15.29 -0.99
N TYR A 160 0.69 -14.42 -1.10
CA TYR A 160 -0.26 -14.42 -2.20
C TYR A 160 0.44 -14.21 -3.56
N LEU A 161 1.34 -13.24 -3.65
CA LEU A 161 2.11 -12.95 -4.87
C LEU A 161 2.87 -14.19 -5.38
N ARG A 162 3.51 -14.92 -4.48
CA ARG A 162 4.27 -16.13 -4.82
C ARG A 162 3.38 -17.30 -5.24
N ARG A 163 2.24 -17.46 -4.57
CA ARG A 163 1.34 -18.59 -4.78
C ARG A 163 0.39 -18.38 -5.96
N GLU A 164 -0.32 -17.26 -5.97
CA GLU A 164 -1.40 -17.00 -6.92
C GLU A 164 -0.95 -16.26 -8.17
N GLN A 165 0.21 -15.61 -8.11
CA GLN A 165 0.80 -14.85 -9.21
C GLN A 165 -0.21 -13.93 -9.91
N PRO A 166 -0.83 -12.98 -9.18
CA PRO A 166 -1.83 -12.07 -9.73
C PRO A 166 -1.24 -11.17 -10.82
N LYS A 167 -2.07 -10.75 -11.78
CA LYS A 167 -1.68 -9.77 -12.80
C LYS A 167 -1.68 -8.35 -12.26
N VAL A 168 -2.52 -8.08 -11.25
CA VAL A 168 -2.60 -6.78 -10.58
C VAL A 168 -2.66 -7.01 -9.08
N LEU A 169 -1.73 -6.39 -8.36
CA LEU A 169 -1.64 -6.44 -6.93
C LEU A 169 -1.60 -5.01 -6.37
N PHE A 170 -2.57 -4.66 -5.56
CA PHE A 170 -2.61 -3.41 -4.81
C PHE A 170 -2.20 -3.68 -3.36
N ILE A 171 -1.31 -2.85 -2.81
CA ILE A 171 -0.88 -2.94 -1.41
C ILE A 171 -0.97 -1.56 -0.78
N SER A 172 -1.63 -1.45 0.39
CA SER A 172 -1.69 -0.23 1.17
C SER A 172 -1.15 -0.45 2.57
N TYR A 173 -0.10 0.28 2.91
CA TYR A 173 0.49 0.34 4.24
C TYR A 173 -0.11 1.52 5.01
N GLY A 174 -0.33 1.38 6.32
CA GLY A 174 -1.03 2.37 7.15
C GLY A 174 -0.18 3.00 8.25
N GLU A 175 0.93 2.35 8.66
CA GLU A 175 1.67 2.77 9.87
C GLU A 175 2.23 4.20 9.81
N THR A 176 2.59 4.71 8.62
CA THR A 176 3.09 6.09 8.49
C THR A 176 2.01 7.10 8.85
N ASP A 177 0.78 6.89 8.39
CA ASP A 177 -0.36 7.77 8.69
C ASP A 177 -0.72 7.71 10.18
N ASP A 178 -0.90 6.50 10.71
CA ASP A 178 -1.32 6.31 12.10
C ASP A 178 -0.30 6.82 13.12
N PHE A 179 1.00 6.60 12.89
CA PHE A 179 2.04 7.16 13.76
C PHE A 179 2.11 8.69 13.66
N ALA A 180 1.85 9.27 12.48
CA ALA A 180 1.77 10.73 12.33
C ALA A 180 0.56 11.29 13.10
N HIS A 181 -0.61 10.66 13.03
CA HIS A 181 -1.79 10.99 13.80
C HIS A 181 -1.55 10.90 15.32
N ASP A 182 -0.80 9.89 15.76
CA ASP A 182 -0.40 9.73 17.17
C ASP A 182 0.68 10.74 17.63
N GLY A 183 1.25 11.54 16.73
CA GLY A 183 2.37 12.44 17.03
C GLY A 183 3.69 11.73 17.33
N LYS A 184 3.82 10.47 16.96
CA LYS A 184 5.01 9.63 17.18
C LYS A 184 5.98 9.75 16.01
N TYR A 185 6.66 10.89 15.91
CA TYR A 185 7.52 11.22 14.77
C TYR A 185 8.65 10.20 14.53
N ASP A 186 9.23 9.65 15.56
CA ASP A 186 10.28 8.63 15.45
C ASP A 186 9.74 7.32 14.85
N GLU A 187 8.58 6.87 15.27
CA GLU A 187 7.93 5.69 14.71
C GLU A 187 7.46 5.94 13.26
N TYR A 188 6.96 7.12 12.96
CA TYR A 188 6.64 7.55 11.59
C TYR A 188 7.84 7.40 10.66
N VAL A 189 9.01 7.91 11.07
CA VAL A 189 10.25 7.82 10.27
C VAL A 189 10.71 6.36 10.14
N PHE A 190 10.62 5.56 11.21
CA PHE A 190 10.93 4.13 11.15
C PHE A 190 9.96 3.35 10.26
N ALA A 191 8.67 3.69 10.30
CA ALA A 191 7.66 3.10 9.42
C ALA A 191 7.95 3.41 7.94
N ALA A 192 8.28 4.66 7.60
CA ALA A 192 8.68 5.04 6.24
C ALA A 192 9.89 4.24 5.74
N ASN A 193 10.94 4.09 6.57
CA ASN A 193 12.10 3.27 6.22
C ASN A 193 11.75 1.78 6.09
N ARG A 194 10.81 1.28 6.89
CA ARG A 194 10.33 -0.10 6.81
C ARG A 194 9.55 -0.33 5.52
N THR A 195 8.70 0.63 5.13
CA THR A 195 7.94 0.59 3.89
C THR A 195 8.86 0.56 2.67
N ASP A 196 9.94 1.34 2.64
CA ASP A 196 10.95 1.28 1.58
C ASP A 196 11.53 -0.13 1.40
N ARG A 197 11.85 -0.82 2.50
CA ARG A 197 12.33 -2.22 2.46
C ARG A 197 11.26 -3.21 2.01
N PHE A 198 10.00 -2.98 2.38
CA PHE A 198 8.89 -3.80 1.91
C PHE A 198 8.71 -3.68 0.40
N ILE A 199 8.82 -2.47 -0.13
CA ILE A 199 8.75 -2.23 -1.57
C ILE A 199 9.94 -2.92 -2.28
N GLU A 200 11.14 -2.84 -1.72
CA GLU A 200 12.33 -3.56 -2.22
C GLU A 200 12.11 -5.07 -2.25
N GLU A 201 11.52 -5.65 -1.20
CA GLU A 201 11.26 -7.09 -1.12
C GLU A 201 10.20 -7.52 -2.16
N ILE A 202 9.12 -6.75 -2.34
CA ILE A 202 8.13 -6.98 -3.41
C ILE A 202 8.81 -6.94 -4.77
N TRP A 203 9.59 -5.88 -5.06
CA TRP A 203 10.29 -5.75 -6.34
C TRP A 203 11.26 -6.89 -6.60
N SER A 204 12.07 -7.24 -5.62
CA SER A 204 13.02 -8.36 -5.72
C SER A 204 12.31 -9.69 -5.94
N THR A 205 11.16 -9.90 -5.28
CA THR A 205 10.33 -11.08 -5.50
C THR A 205 9.78 -11.13 -6.93
N LEU A 206 9.26 -10.01 -7.44
CA LEU A 206 8.78 -9.90 -8.82
C LEU A 206 9.90 -10.21 -9.82
N GLN A 207 11.10 -9.68 -9.63
CA GLN A 207 12.25 -9.93 -10.51
C GLN A 207 12.79 -11.37 -10.40
N SER A 208 12.46 -12.11 -9.36
CA SER A 208 12.83 -13.52 -9.19
C SER A 208 11.88 -14.50 -9.89
N ILE A 209 10.70 -14.07 -10.29
CA ILE A 209 9.66 -14.89 -10.92
C ILE A 209 9.65 -14.60 -12.43
N ASP A 210 9.84 -15.63 -13.25
CA ASP A 210 10.00 -15.48 -14.71
C ASP A 210 8.83 -14.74 -15.38
N GLN A 211 7.60 -14.95 -14.91
CA GLN A 211 6.39 -14.29 -15.42
C GLN A 211 6.46 -12.76 -15.26
N TYR A 212 7.08 -12.27 -14.20
CA TYR A 212 7.10 -10.86 -13.83
C TYR A 212 8.42 -10.16 -14.20
N ARG A 213 9.51 -10.92 -14.31
CA ARG A 213 10.83 -10.35 -14.60
C ARG A 213 10.77 -9.55 -15.89
N ASP A 214 11.23 -8.30 -15.81
CA ASP A 214 11.27 -7.35 -16.93
C ASP A 214 9.88 -7.09 -17.60
N ASN A 215 8.80 -7.52 -16.96
CA ASN A 215 7.43 -7.43 -17.47
C ASN A 215 6.43 -6.88 -16.43
N THR A 216 6.93 -6.11 -15.47
CA THR A 216 6.12 -5.55 -14.38
C THR A 216 6.32 -4.05 -14.29
N VAL A 217 5.24 -3.32 -14.09
CA VAL A 217 5.25 -1.90 -13.75
C VAL A 217 4.92 -1.74 -12.26
N LEU A 218 5.77 -1.01 -11.54
CA LEU A 218 5.56 -0.64 -10.14
C LEU A 218 5.12 0.81 -10.05
N PHE A 219 3.95 1.04 -9.45
CA PHE A 219 3.45 2.36 -9.08
C PHE A 219 3.54 2.54 -7.58
N ILE A 220 4.10 3.66 -7.14
CA ILE A 220 4.16 4.05 -5.72
C ILE A 220 3.50 5.43 -5.61
N THR A 221 2.55 5.55 -4.70
CA THR A 221 1.85 6.82 -4.44
C THR A 221 1.44 6.89 -2.98
N VAL A 222 0.96 8.06 -2.57
CA VAL A 222 0.30 8.31 -1.29
C VAL A 222 -1.11 8.83 -1.57
N ASP A 223 -2.02 8.60 -0.65
CA ASP A 223 -3.44 8.99 -0.77
C ASP A 223 -3.68 10.47 -0.41
N HIS A 224 -2.84 11.03 0.43
CA HIS A 224 -2.78 12.46 0.79
C HIS A 224 -1.39 12.83 1.32
N GLY A 225 -1.20 14.10 1.67
CA GLY A 225 0.04 14.63 2.24
C GLY A 225 0.00 14.77 3.75
#